data_a4838c323ff3dd7dbb64ff874ec29650
#
_entry.id   a4838c323ff3dd7dbb64ff874ec29650
#
_cell.length_a   1.000
_cell.length_b   1.000
_cell.length_c   1.000
_cell.angle_alpha   90.00
_cell.angle_beta   90.00
_cell.angle_gamma   90.00
#
_symmetry.space_group_name_H-M   'P 1'
#
loop_
_entity.id
_entity.type
_entity.pdbx_description
1 polymer ?
#
loop_
_entity_poly.entity_id
_entity_poly.type
_entity_poly.pdbx_seq_one_letter_code
_entity_poly.pdbx_strand_id
1 'polypeptide(L)'
;MIDYLKLIQRYYQNNEIAHDILLKHSRAVADKALELAAKHKELDIDMDFVEAGAMLHDIGIFMCDAKDLGCHGKEPYIKHGTLGAEILRKEGLEMFARVCERHTGTGITKEDIIRQNLPLELK
;
A
#
# COMPACT_ATOMS: atom_id res chain seq x y z
N MET A 1 1.73 -15.52 -9.99
CA MET A 1 1.73 -14.79 -8.72
C MET A 1 2.82 -13.74 -8.70
N ILE A 2 2.51 -12.56 -8.17
CA ILE A 2 3.43 -11.43 -8.16
C ILE A 2 4.47 -11.60 -7.05
N ASP A 3 5.73 -11.37 -7.39
CA ASP A 3 6.81 -11.33 -6.40
C ASP A 3 6.92 -9.90 -5.85
N TYR A 4 6.04 -9.56 -4.94
CA TYR A 4 5.97 -8.21 -4.37
C TYR A 4 7.22 -7.87 -3.55
N LEU A 5 7.86 -8.85 -2.92
CA LEU A 5 9.08 -8.60 -2.14
C LEU A 5 10.22 -8.15 -3.04
N LYS A 6 10.36 -8.77 -4.20
CA LYS A 6 11.39 -8.41 -5.17
C LYS A 6 11.13 -7.03 -5.76
N LEU A 7 9.86 -6.72 -6.02
CA LEU A 7 9.48 -5.41 -6.54
C LEU A 7 9.80 -4.30 -5.53
N ILE A 8 9.41 -4.50 -4.27
CA ILE A 8 9.71 -3.55 -3.20
C ILE A 8 11.22 -3.36 -3.06
N GLN A 9 11.98 -4.45 -3.05
CA GLN A 9 13.43 -4.39 -2.94
C GLN A 9 14.05 -3.55 -4.05
N ARG A 10 13.55 -3.67 -5.27
CA ARG A 10 14.07 -2.92 -6.41
C ARG A 10 13.95 -1.41 -6.19
N TYR A 11 12.84 -0.95 -5.65
CA TYR A 11 12.62 0.48 -5.44
C TYR A 11 13.24 1.02 -4.16
N TYR A 12 13.57 0.14 -3.21
CA TYR A 12 14.11 0.53 -1.90
C TYR A 12 15.55 0.06 -1.69
N GLN A 13 16.23 -0.38 -2.75
CA GLN A 13 17.56 -0.99 -2.64
C GLN A 13 18.62 -0.05 -2.07
N ASN A 14 18.43 1.26 -2.18
CA ASN A 14 19.40 2.25 -1.69
C ASN A 14 19.02 2.83 -0.32
N ASN A 15 18.01 2.27 0.34
CA ASN A 15 17.55 2.79 1.62
C ASN A 15 17.04 1.62 2.49
N GLU A 16 17.97 0.97 3.17
CA GLU A 16 17.63 -0.19 4.01
C GLU A 16 16.69 0.16 5.15
N ILE A 17 16.83 1.35 5.74
CA ILE A 17 15.97 1.77 6.84
C ILE A 17 14.52 1.85 6.38
N ALA A 18 14.28 2.55 5.28
CA ALA A 18 12.94 2.68 4.73
C ALA A 18 12.39 1.31 4.29
N HIS A 19 13.25 0.48 3.71
CA HIS A 19 12.87 -0.86 3.26
C HIS A 19 12.37 -1.70 4.43
N ASP A 20 13.12 -1.72 5.54
CA ASP A 20 12.76 -2.49 6.72
C ASP A 20 11.46 -1.98 7.33
N ILE A 21 11.32 -0.67 7.46
CA ILE A 21 10.10 -0.07 8.02
C ILE A 21 8.90 -0.40 7.14
N LEU A 22 9.04 -0.24 5.83
CA LEU A 22 7.97 -0.52 4.89
C LEU A 22 7.55 -1.99 4.97
N LEU A 23 8.51 -2.91 4.99
CA LEU A 23 8.19 -4.34 5.05
C LEU A 23 7.44 -4.69 6.32
N LYS A 24 7.88 -4.17 7.47
CA LYS A 24 7.21 -4.43 8.74
C LYS A 24 5.79 -3.88 8.77
N HIS A 25 5.64 -2.65 8.33
CA HIS A 25 4.32 -2.01 8.27
C HIS A 25 3.39 -2.76 7.31
N SER A 26 3.86 -3.03 6.11
CA SER A 26 3.05 -3.69 5.09
C SER A 26 2.70 -5.11 5.48
N ARG A 27 3.64 -5.83 6.12
CA ARG A 27 3.36 -7.18 6.61
C ARG A 27 2.27 -7.18 7.67
N ALA A 28 2.31 -6.21 8.59
CA ALA A 28 1.26 -6.08 9.61
C ALA A 28 -0.11 -5.82 8.98
N VAL A 29 -0.16 -4.95 7.97
CA VAL A 29 -1.40 -4.65 7.26
C VAL A 29 -1.88 -5.88 6.50
N ALA A 30 -0.98 -6.59 5.82
CA ALA A 30 -1.33 -7.80 5.08
C ALA A 30 -1.87 -8.90 5.99
N ASP A 31 -1.23 -9.11 7.13
CA ASP A 31 -1.67 -10.13 8.08
C ASP A 31 -3.06 -9.81 8.61
N LYS A 32 -3.33 -8.56 8.91
CA LYS A 32 -4.65 -8.13 9.37
C LYS A 32 -5.70 -8.30 8.27
N ALA A 33 -5.36 -7.93 7.05
CA ALA A 33 -6.28 -8.07 5.92
C ALA A 33 -6.60 -9.54 5.64
N LEU A 34 -5.59 -10.41 5.72
CA LEU A 34 -5.79 -11.85 5.52
C LEU A 34 -6.63 -12.45 6.62
N GLU A 35 -6.43 -12.01 7.86
CA GLU A 35 -7.25 -12.46 8.99
C GLU A 35 -8.72 -12.12 8.77
N LEU A 36 -8.99 -10.88 8.35
CA LEU A 36 -10.35 -10.43 8.06
C LEU A 36 -10.96 -11.20 6.90
N ALA A 37 -10.19 -11.41 5.83
CA ALA A 37 -10.65 -12.15 4.66
C ALA A 37 -11.00 -13.60 5.03
N ALA A 38 -10.21 -14.22 5.90
CA ALA A 38 -10.45 -15.59 6.34
C ALA A 38 -11.78 -15.72 7.11
N LYS A 39 -12.23 -14.65 7.76
CA LYS A 39 -13.50 -14.64 8.49
C LYS A 39 -14.72 -14.48 7.55
N HIS A 40 -14.49 -14.16 6.29
CA HIS A 40 -15.55 -13.89 5.30
C HIS A 40 -15.44 -14.82 4.11
N LYS A 41 -15.34 -16.11 4.36
CA LYS A 41 -15.19 -17.13 3.32
C LYS A 41 -16.32 -17.10 2.29
N GLU A 42 -17.49 -16.64 2.69
CA GLU A 42 -18.65 -16.53 1.83
C GLU A 42 -18.44 -15.53 0.68
N LEU A 43 -17.46 -14.64 0.81
CA LEU A 43 -17.21 -13.61 -0.20
C LEU A 43 -16.25 -14.08 -1.30
N ASP A 44 -15.71 -15.29 -1.19
CA ASP A 44 -14.79 -15.86 -2.19
C ASP A 44 -13.65 -14.90 -2.54
N ILE A 45 -12.98 -14.39 -1.51
CA ILE A 45 -11.90 -13.41 -1.66
C ILE A 45 -10.63 -14.07 -2.17
N ASP A 46 -9.97 -13.42 -3.15
CA ASP A 46 -8.66 -13.85 -3.64
C ASP A 46 -7.59 -13.46 -2.60
N MET A 47 -7.15 -14.43 -1.81
CA MET A 47 -6.20 -14.21 -0.73
C MET A 47 -4.83 -13.74 -1.24
N ASP A 48 -4.40 -14.22 -2.40
CA ASP A 48 -3.14 -13.77 -2.99
C ASP A 48 -3.19 -12.31 -3.37
N PHE A 49 -4.32 -11.88 -3.94
CA PHE A 49 -4.51 -10.47 -4.28
C PHE A 49 -4.53 -9.59 -3.03
N VAL A 50 -5.19 -10.04 -1.97
CA VAL A 50 -5.26 -9.31 -0.70
C VAL A 50 -3.87 -9.13 -0.12
N GLU A 51 -3.07 -10.20 -0.07
CA GLU A 51 -1.73 -10.13 0.47
C GLU A 51 -0.83 -9.20 -0.35
N ALA A 52 -0.78 -9.40 -1.66
CA ALA A 52 0.06 -8.59 -2.52
C ALA A 52 -0.38 -7.12 -2.53
N GLY A 53 -1.69 -6.88 -2.55
CA GLY A 53 -2.23 -5.53 -2.50
C GLY A 53 -1.83 -4.80 -1.23
N ALA A 54 -1.94 -5.47 -0.09
CA ALA A 54 -1.54 -4.89 1.19
C ALA A 54 -0.03 -4.63 1.23
N MET A 55 0.78 -5.55 0.72
CA MET A 55 2.23 -5.38 0.70
C MET A 55 2.67 -4.23 -0.20
N LEU A 56 1.92 -3.93 -1.25
CA LEU A 56 2.29 -2.91 -2.22
C LEU A 56 1.60 -1.56 -2.01
N HIS A 57 0.64 -1.47 -1.10
CA HIS A 57 -0.21 -0.27 -1.00
C HIS A 57 0.56 1.01 -0.66
N ASP A 58 1.69 0.91 0.03
CA ASP A 58 2.51 2.04 0.43
C ASP A 58 3.82 2.16 -0.33
N ILE A 59 3.97 1.46 -1.46
CA ILE A 59 5.22 1.43 -2.20
C ILE A 59 5.73 2.83 -2.60
N GLY A 60 4.83 3.78 -2.77
CA GLY A 60 5.20 5.14 -3.19
C GLY A 60 5.79 6.04 -2.11
N ILE A 61 5.84 5.58 -0.85
CA ILE A 61 6.30 6.41 0.25
C ILE A 61 7.75 6.90 0.06
N PHE A 62 8.62 6.11 -0.59
CA PHE A 62 10.01 6.50 -0.75
C PHE A 62 10.19 7.82 -1.53
N MET A 63 9.21 8.21 -2.33
CA MET A 63 9.25 9.45 -3.09
C MET A 63 8.81 10.65 -2.28
N CYS A 64 8.37 10.43 -1.05
CA CYS A 64 7.80 11.46 -0.20
C CYS A 64 8.75 11.88 0.92
N ASP A 65 8.48 13.05 1.49
CA ASP A 65 9.16 13.53 2.68
C ASP A 65 8.47 12.89 3.89
N ALA A 66 9.02 11.79 4.35
CA ALA A 66 8.49 11.03 5.48
C ALA A 66 9.66 10.56 6.34
N LYS A 67 10.27 11.49 7.08
CA LYS A 67 11.48 11.25 7.85
C LYS A 67 11.32 10.15 8.88
N ASP A 68 10.16 10.05 9.51
CA ASP A 68 9.89 9.03 10.52
C ASP A 68 9.90 7.62 9.92
N LEU A 69 9.75 7.52 8.60
CA LEU A 69 9.78 6.25 7.87
C LEU A 69 11.09 6.07 7.12
N GLY A 70 12.07 6.94 7.37
CA GLY A 70 13.36 6.87 6.70
C GLY A 70 13.34 7.33 5.25
N CYS A 71 12.29 8.02 4.83
CA CYS A 71 12.12 8.48 3.46
C CYS A 71 12.40 9.98 3.35
N HIS A 72 13.22 10.35 2.36
CA HIS A 72 13.68 11.73 2.18
C HIS A 72 13.40 12.24 0.76
N GLY A 73 12.29 11.81 0.16
CA GLY A 73 11.86 12.31 -1.13
C GLY A 73 11.32 13.73 -1.03
N LYS A 74 10.96 14.31 -2.16
CA LYS A 74 10.52 15.71 -2.22
C LYS A 74 9.01 15.88 -2.19
N GLU A 75 8.27 14.84 -2.51
CA GLU A 75 6.82 14.91 -2.63
C GLU A 75 6.12 14.93 -1.27
N PRO A 76 4.97 15.61 -1.16
CA PRO A 76 4.18 15.55 0.07
C PRO A 76 3.72 14.12 0.34
N TYR A 77 3.67 13.74 1.61
CA TYR A 77 3.25 12.39 2.02
C TYR A 77 1.87 12.01 1.49
N ILE A 78 0.97 12.97 1.39
CA ILE A 78 -0.39 12.71 0.90
C ILE A 78 -0.42 12.14 -0.52
N LYS A 79 0.65 12.35 -1.28
CA LYS A 79 0.74 11.85 -2.65
C LYS A 79 1.25 10.43 -2.77
N HIS A 80 1.62 9.77 -1.66
CA HIS A 80 2.25 8.45 -1.76
C HIS A 80 1.36 7.42 -2.46
N GLY A 81 0.05 7.50 -2.30
CA GLY A 81 -0.87 6.60 -2.99
C GLY A 81 -0.84 6.77 -4.50
N THR A 82 -0.91 8.01 -4.97
CA THR A 82 -0.85 8.33 -6.40
C THR A 82 0.50 7.95 -6.99
N LEU A 83 1.58 8.26 -6.29
CA LEU A 83 2.95 7.92 -6.74
C LEU A 83 3.16 6.42 -6.80
N GLY A 84 2.67 5.69 -5.81
CA GLY A 84 2.72 4.23 -5.82
C GLY A 84 1.92 3.64 -6.98
N ALA A 85 0.76 4.23 -7.27
CA ALA A 85 -0.06 3.79 -8.39
C ALA A 85 0.68 3.95 -9.72
N GLU A 86 1.39 5.07 -9.90
CA GLU A 86 2.17 5.30 -11.12
C GLU A 86 3.26 4.23 -11.29
N ILE A 87 3.95 3.88 -10.18
CA ILE A 87 4.96 2.83 -10.20
C ILE A 87 4.34 1.51 -10.64
N LEU A 88 3.22 1.14 -10.03
CA LEU A 88 2.59 -0.14 -10.31
C LEU A 88 2.02 -0.21 -11.72
N ARG A 89 1.55 0.90 -12.27
CA ARG A 89 1.11 0.94 -13.68
C ARG A 89 2.28 0.73 -14.63
N LYS A 90 3.44 1.28 -14.32
CA LYS A 90 4.65 1.02 -15.11
C LYS A 90 5.04 -0.44 -15.10
N GLU A 91 4.74 -1.14 -14.01
CA GLU A 91 5.03 -2.55 -13.87
C GLU A 91 3.92 -3.44 -14.44
N GLY A 92 2.89 -2.84 -15.03
CA GLY A 92 1.77 -3.58 -15.59
C GLY A 92 0.77 -4.09 -14.56
N LEU A 93 0.75 -3.50 -13.38
CA LEU A 93 -0.04 -3.98 -12.25
C LEU A 93 -1.21 -3.03 -11.93
N GLU A 94 -2.09 -2.83 -12.92
CA GLU A 94 -3.19 -1.87 -12.82
C GLU A 94 -4.11 -2.09 -11.61
N MET A 95 -4.44 -3.35 -11.29
CA MET A 95 -5.34 -3.62 -10.17
C MET A 95 -4.73 -3.19 -8.83
N PHE A 96 -3.42 -3.39 -8.68
CA PHE A 96 -2.72 -2.96 -7.48
C PHE A 96 -2.53 -1.45 -7.46
N ALA A 97 -2.37 -0.83 -8.63
CA ALA A 97 -2.30 0.63 -8.71
C ALA A 97 -3.58 1.26 -8.16
N ARG A 98 -4.72 0.68 -8.45
CA ARG A 98 -6.01 1.17 -7.92
C ARG A 98 -6.07 1.07 -6.40
N VAL A 99 -5.50 0.01 -5.82
CA VAL A 99 -5.42 -0.12 -4.37
C VAL A 99 -4.62 1.04 -3.78
N CYS A 100 -3.45 1.35 -4.37
CA CYS A 100 -2.62 2.46 -3.92
C CYS A 100 -3.35 3.79 -3.98
N GLU A 101 -3.99 4.08 -5.10
CA GLU A 101 -4.71 5.35 -5.28
C GLU A 101 -5.83 5.52 -4.28
N ARG A 102 -6.59 4.46 -4.06
CA ARG A 102 -7.81 4.55 -3.24
C ARG A 102 -7.54 4.72 -1.76
N HIS A 103 -6.43 4.18 -1.27
CA HIS A 103 -6.19 4.26 0.18
C HIS A 103 -5.79 5.68 0.63
N THR A 104 -5.30 6.54 -0.30
CA THR A 104 -4.95 7.92 0.03
C THR A 104 -5.48 8.94 -0.97
N GLY A 105 -6.23 8.48 -1.97
CA GLY A 105 -6.56 9.26 -3.16
C GLY A 105 -7.22 10.60 -2.92
N THR A 106 -7.93 10.77 -1.81
CA THR A 106 -8.64 12.00 -1.48
C THR A 106 -8.00 12.73 -0.30
N GLY A 107 -6.87 12.24 0.20
CA GLY A 107 -6.27 12.77 1.42
C GLY A 107 -7.01 12.35 2.68
N ILE A 108 -7.94 11.43 2.56
CA ILE A 108 -8.74 10.94 3.67
C ILE A 108 -8.10 9.66 4.20
N THR A 109 -7.85 9.59 5.50
CA THR A 109 -7.27 8.40 6.11
C THR A 109 -8.33 7.32 6.26
N LYS A 110 -7.86 6.08 6.48
CA LYS A 110 -8.75 4.96 6.76
C LYS A 110 -9.61 5.24 7.99
N GLU A 111 -9.01 5.85 9.01
CA GLU A 111 -9.70 6.20 10.23
C GLU A 111 -10.78 7.24 10.00
N ASP A 112 -10.50 8.22 9.14
CA ASP A 112 -11.50 9.22 8.76
C ASP A 112 -12.69 8.58 8.07
N ILE A 113 -12.44 7.60 7.20
CA ILE A 113 -13.49 6.89 6.48
C ILE A 113 -14.40 6.16 7.46
N ILE A 114 -13.79 5.45 8.40
CA ILE A 114 -14.55 4.69 9.41
C ILE A 114 -15.35 5.63 10.30
N ARG A 115 -14.72 6.69 10.80
CA ARG A 115 -15.34 7.63 11.72
C ARG A 115 -16.50 8.39 11.09
N GLN A 116 -16.37 8.75 9.81
CA GLN A 116 -17.36 9.53 9.11
C GLN A 116 -18.33 8.69 8.28
N ASN A 117 -18.17 7.37 8.35
CA ASN A 117 -19.03 6.44 7.61
C ASN A 117 -19.04 6.73 6.09
N LEU A 118 -17.86 6.98 5.55
CA LEU A 118 -17.70 7.26 4.12
C LEU A 118 -17.82 5.99 3.27
N PRO A 119 -18.05 6.13 1.95
CA PRO A 119 -18.15 4.98 1.06
C PRO A 119 -16.90 4.11 1.08
N LEU A 120 -17.11 2.80 0.92
CA LEU A 120 -16.02 1.82 0.96
C LEU A 120 -14.98 2.03 -0.13
N GLU A 121 -15.36 2.55 -1.27
CA GLU A 121 -14.43 2.79 -2.37
C GLU A 121 -13.33 3.78 -2.02
N LEU A 122 -13.49 4.52 -0.92
CA LEU A 122 -12.46 5.43 -0.44
C LEU A 122 -11.47 4.79 0.52
N LYS A 123 -11.75 3.58 0.94
CA LYS A 123 -10.88 2.86 1.89
C LYS A 123 -9.59 2.41 1.25
#